data_905efdd2d77e618148dde0d7c83a025e
#
_entry.id   905efdd2d77e618148dde0d7c83a025e
#
_cell.length_a   1.000
_cell.length_b   1.000
_cell.length_c   1.000
_cell.angle_alpha   90.00
_cell.angle_beta   90.00
_cell.angle_gamma   90.00
#
_symmetry.space_group_name_H-M   'P 1'
#
loop_
_entity.id
_entity.type
_entity.pdbx_description
1 polymer ?
#
loop_
_entity_poly.entity_id
_entity_poly.type
_entity_poly.pdbx_seq_one_letter_code
_entity_poly.pdbx_strand_id
1 'polypeptide(L)'
;MSKPIRERFPALTLDELHKLAEEHRDNETVMRLLWEIRALHNVGYHAWRLETEQYFVYPDNPLGAAVFALRRVLQQESWLSEMIVKVRGERPPGDRR
;
A
#
# COMPACT_ATOMS: atom_id res chain seq x y z
N MET A 1 19.70 15.76 5.01
CA MET A 1 18.37 15.13 5.10
C MET A 1 18.42 13.67 4.71
N SER A 2 17.70 12.84 5.45
CA SER A 2 17.65 11.42 5.10
C SER A 2 16.73 11.22 3.89
N LYS A 3 17.04 10.22 3.09
CA LYS A 3 16.19 9.86 1.96
C LYS A 3 14.86 9.27 2.45
N PRO A 4 13.78 9.42 1.68
CA PRO A 4 12.53 8.75 2.02
C PRO A 4 12.75 7.24 2.18
N ILE A 5 12.00 6.65 3.09
CA ILE A 5 12.20 5.24 3.41
C ILE A 5 12.04 4.32 2.19
N ARG A 6 11.13 4.67 1.27
CA ARG A 6 10.89 3.85 0.08
C ARG A 6 11.98 3.94 -0.97
N GLU A 7 12.81 4.95 -0.93
CA GLU A 7 14.00 5.00 -1.79
C GLU A 7 15.06 4.04 -1.31
N ARG A 8 15.15 3.89 0.02
CA ARG A 8 16.13 3.00 0.63
C ARG A 8 15.62 1.56 0.71
N PHE A 9 14.33 1.42 0.97
CA PHE A 9 13.71 0.11 1.18
C PHE A 9 12.40 0.06 0.38
N PRO A 10 12.45 -0.43 -0.86
CA PRO A 10 11.22 -0.58 -1.65
C PRO A 10 10.21 -1.48 -0.95
N ALA A 11 8.93 -1.26 -1.23
CA ALA A 11 7.88 -2.04 -0.60
C ALA A 11 8.03 -3.53 -0.94
N LEU A 12 7.80 -4.37 0.06
CA LEU A 12 7.78 -5.82 -0.16
C LEU A 12 6.52 -6.21 -0.92
N THR A 13 6.66 -7.16 -1.83
CA THR A 13 5.52 -7.71 -2.54
C THR A 13 4.79 -8.70 -1.64
N LEU A 14 3.56 -9.06 -2.00
CA LEU A 14 2.83 -10.07 -1.25
C LEU A 14 3.55 -11.41 -1.27
N ASP A 15 4.17 -11.75 -2.39
CA ASP A 15 4.94 -12.98 -2.51
C ASP A 15 6.13 -13.01 -1.55
N GLU A 16 6.85 -11.89 -1.48
CA GLU A 16 7.98 -11.77 -0.54
C GLU A 16 7.53 -11.92 0.90
N LEU A 17 6.38 -11.35 1.25
CA LEU A 17 5.83 -11.46 2.60
C LEU A 17 5.44 -12.91 2.91
N HIS A 18 4.88 -13.63 1.94
CA HIS A 18 4.55 -15.05 2.11
C HIS A 18 5.80 -15.89 2.33
N LYS A 19 6.86 -15.60 1.59
CA LYS A 19 8.13 -16.30 1.76
C LYS A 19 8.72 -16.08 3.15
N LEU A 20 8.66 -14.83 3.61
CA LEU A 20 9.13 -14.51 4.96
C LEU A 20 8.33 -15.27 6.01
N ALA A 21 7.03 -15.36 5.83
CA ALA A 21 6.18 -16.11 6.76
C ALA A 21 6.56 -17.58 6.80
N GLU A 22 6.83 -18.19 5.66
CA GLU A 22 7.25 -19.59 5.61
C GLU A 22 8.63 -19.81 6.25
N GLU A 23 9.57 -18.92 5.96
CA GLU A 23 10.93 -19.02 6.48
C GLU A 23 10.99 -18.82 7.98
N HIS A 24 10.08 -18.03 8.53
CA HIS A 24 10.10 -17.65 9.95
C HIS A 24 8.88 -18.13 10.71
N ARG A 25 8.27 -19.23 10.25
CA ARG A 25 7.06 -19.76 10.84
C ARG A 25 7.19 -20.01 12.35
N ASP A 26 8.38 -20.42 12.80
CA ASP A 26 8.62 -20.73 14.19
C ASP A 26 9.03 -19.52 15.03
N ASN A 27 9.16 -18.37 14.40
CA ASN A 27 9.56 -17.15 15.11
C ASN A 27 8.32 -16.29 15.39
N GLU A 28 7.87 -16.32 16.64
CA GLU A 28 6.68 -15.58 17.04
C GLU A 28 6.78 -14.08 16.80
N THR A 29 7.94 -13.50 17.03
CA THR A 29 8.13 -12.07 16.83
C THR A 29 7.98 -11.69 15.37
N VAL A 30 8.63 -12.44 14.48
CA VAL A 30 8.51 -12.18 13.04
C VAL A 30 7.07 -12.36 12.59
N MET A 31 6.41 -13.42 13.02
CA MET A 31 5.01 -13.67 12.64
C MET A 31 4.11 -12.54 13.13
N ARG A 32 4.34 -12.05 14.34
CA ARG A 32 3.57 -10.92 14.87
C ARG A 32 3.74 -9.68 13.99
N LEU A 33 4.98 -9.40 13.58
CA LEU A 33 5.25 -8.26 12.73
C LEU A 33 4.60 -8.41 11.35
N LEU A 34 4.60 -9.63 10.81
CA LEU A 34 3.96 -9.88 9.52
C LEU A 34 2.44 -9.68 9.59
N TRP A 35 1.81 -10.07 10.70
CA TRP A 35 0.39 -9.80 10.91
C TRP A 35 0.11 -8.31 11.02
N GLU A 36 1.01 -7.57 11.67
CA GLU A 36 0.89 -6.13 11.77
C GLU A 36 0.97 -5.48 10.40
N ILE A 37 1.92 -5.95 9.57
CA ILE A 37 2.05 -5.48 8.20
C ILE A 37 0.76 -5.72 7.42
N ARG A 38 0.17 -6.90 7.58
CA ARG A 38 -1.08 -7.22 6.90
C ARG A 38 -2.21 -6.28 7.32
N ALA A 39 -2.28 -5.99 8.62
CA ALA A 39 -3.27 -5.05 9.13
C ALA A 39 -3.09 -3.66 8.51
N LEU A 40 -1.84 -3.21 8.41
CA LEU A 40 -1.53 -1.91 7.81
C LEU A 40 -1.82 -1.91 6.31
N HIS A 41 -1.62 -3.03 5.63
CA HIS A 41 -1.99 -3.16 4.22
C HIS A 41 -3.50 -2.96 4.03
N ASN A 42 -4.30 -3.50 4.95
CA ASN A 42 -5.75 -3.32 4.89
C ASN A 42 -6.13 -1.85 5.07
N VAL A 43 -5.44 -1.16 5.98
CA VAL A 43 -5.65 0.27 6.16
C VAL A 43 -5.32 1.02 4.87
N GLY A 44 -4.19 0.69 4.25
CA GLY A 44 -3.79 1.30 3.00
C GLY A 44 -4.78 1.05 1.86
N TYR A 45 -5.30 -0.18 1.78
CA TYR A 45 -6.30 -0.52 0.79
C TYR A 45 -7.56 0.33 0.94
N HIS A 46 -8.03 0.49 2.17
CA HIS A 46 -9.22 1.30 2.41
C HIS A 46 -8.96 2.79 2.15
N ALA A 47 -7.74 3.25 2.44
CA ALA A 47 -7.36 4.61 2.10
C ALA A 47 -7.38 4.82 0.58
N TRP A 48 -6.90 3.82 -0.18
CA TRP A 48 -6.94 3.87 -1.63
C TRP A 48 -8.38 3.94 -2.13
N ARG A 49 -9.28 3.16 -1.55
CA ARG A 49 -10.69 3.19 -1.93
C ARG A 49 -11.29 4.57 -1.70
N LEU A 50 -10.99 5.16 -0.56
CA LEU A 50 -11.48 6.49 -0.25
C LEU A 50 -10.97 7.51 -1.29
N GLU A 51 -9.70 7.43 -1.63
CA GLU A 51 -9.09 8.33 -2.60
C GLU A 51 -9.72 8.16 -4.00
N THR A 52 -9.91 6.92 -4.44
CA THR A 52 -10.42 6.66 -5.78
C THR A 52 -11.91 6.96 -5.92
N GLU A 53 -12.64 6.99 -4.83
CA GLU A 53 -14.08 7.29 -4.85
C GLU A 53 -14.36 8.79 -4.68
N GLN A 54 -13.31 9.61 -4.53
CA GLN A 54 -13.47 11.05 -4.43
C GLN A 54 -13.61 11.67 -5.81
N TYR A 55 -14.58 12.56 -5.93
CA TYR A 55 -14.80 13.34 -7.15
C TYR A 55 -14.48 14.80 -6.85
N PHE A 56 -13.97 15.49 -7.83
CA PHE A 56 -13.77 16.93 -7.74
C PHE A 56 -12.93 17.38 -6.55
N VAL A 57 -11.79 16.71 -6.37
CA VAL A 57 -10.85 17.09 -5.34
C VAL A 57 -9.76 17.93 -5.98
N TYR A 58 -9.57 19.13 -5.46
CA TYR A 58 -8.63 20.10 -6.03
C TYR A 58 -7.44 20.27 -5.11
N PRO A 59 -6.21 20.34 -5.68
CA PRO A 59 -4.99 20.46 -4.86
C PRO A 59 -4.86 21.80 -4.15
N ASP A 60 -5.63 22.80 -4.53
CA ASP A 60 -5.53 24.13 -3.93
C ASP A 60 -6.30 24.29 -2.63
N ASN A 61 -7.06 23.27 -2.20
CA ASN A 61 -7.72 23.32 -0.89
C ASN A 61 -7.12 22.25 0.05
N PRO A 62 -7.30 22.39 1.36
CA PRO A 62 -6.67 21.48 2.33
C PRO A 62 -7.04 20.02 2.12
N LEU A 63 -8.29 19.72 1.80
CA LEU A 63 -8.70 18.34 1.54
C LEU A 63 -8.03 17.80 0.27
N GLY A 64 -8.01 18.61 -0.78
CA GLY A 64 -7.39 18.22 -2.03
C GLY A 64 -5.90 17.94 -1.87
N ALA A 65 -5.20 18.81 -1.11
CA ALA A 65 -3.78 18.62 -0.84
C ALA A 65 -3.54 17.30 -0.10
N ALA A 66 -4.39 16.99 0.88
CA ALA A 66 -4.28 15.74 1.64
C ALA A 66 -4.50 14.52 0.77
N VAL A 67 -5.50 14.56 -0.12
CA VAL A 67 -5.77 13.46 -1.04
C VAL A 67 -4.63 13.24 -2.01
N PHE A 68 -4.08 14.31 -2.58
CA PHE A 68 -2.96 14.20 -3.49
C PHE A 68 -1.70 13.67 -2.80
N ALA A 69 -1.47 14.07 -1.53
CA ALA A 69 -0.36 13.56 -0.76
C ALA A 69 -0.55 12.05 -0.49
N LEU A 70 -1.76 11.64 -0.14
CA LEU A 70 -2.08 10.23 0.08
C LEU A 70 -1.86 9.41 -1.18
N ARG A 71 -2.32 9.92 -2.33
CA ARG A 71 -2.12 9.25 -3.62
C ARG A 71 -0.64 9.01 -3.90
N ARG A 72 0.18 10.01 -3.61
CA ARG A 72 1.61 9.93 -3.84
C ARG A 72 2.25 8.84 -2.97
N VAL A 73 1.84 8.77 -1.71
CA VAL A 73 2.32 7.73 -0.78
C VAL A 73 1.89 6.35 -1.25
N LEU A 74 0.64 6.19 -1.64
CA LEU A 74 0.09 4.90 -2.07
C LEU A 74 0.76 4.38 -3.35
N GLN A 75 1.16 5.26 -4.24
CA GLN A 75 1.80 4.86 -5.49
C GLN A 75 3.14 4.15 -5.28
N GLN A 76 3.75 4.32 -4.13
CA GLN A 76 5.02 3.67 -3.81
C GLN A 76 4.84 2.27 -3.20
N GLU A 77 3.60 1.86 -2.99
CA GLU A 77 3.31 0.59 -2.32
C GLU A 77 2.90 -0.48 -3.34
N SER A 78 3.89 -1.25 -3.80
CA SER A 78 3.66 -2.26 -4.84
C SER A 78 2.63 -3.32 -4.44
N TRP A 79 2.58 -3.68 -3.15
CA TRP A 79 1.61 -4.64 -2.64
C TRP A 79 0.16 -4.21 -2.87
N LEU A 80 -0.07 -2.90 -2.97
CA LEU A 80 -1.43 -2.37 -3.13
C LEU A 80 -2.03 -2.80 -4.48
N SER A 81 -1.26 -2.69 -5.56
CA SER A 81 -1.72 -3.14 -6.87
C SER A 81 -2.08 -4.62 -6.86
N GLU A 82 -1.25 -5.43 -6.21
CA GLU A 82 -1.51 -6.86 -6.09
C GLU A 82 -2.77 -7.13 -5.28
N MET A 83 -2.98 -6.38 -4.21
CA MET A 83 -4.17 -6.50 -3.38
C MET A 83 -5.43 -6.13 -4.13
N ILE A 84 -5.39 -5.06 -4.91
CA ILE A 84 -6.55 -4.62 -5.69
C ILE A 84 -6.98 -5.72 -6.66
N VAL A 85 -6.03 -6.30 -7.37
CA VAL A 85 -6.33 -7.38 -8.30
C VAL A 85 -6.90 -8.59 -7.57
N LYS A 86 -6.30 -8.97 -6.45
CA LYS A 86 -6.70 -10.14 -5.70
C LYS A 86 -8.11 -10.00 -5.09
N VAL A 87 -8.40 -8.84 -4.53
CA VAL A 87 -9.65 -8.62 -3.80
C VAL A 87 -10.79 -8.24 -4.73
N ARG A 88 -10.55 -7.35 -5.68
CA ARG A 88 -11.61 -6.78 -6.53
C ARG A 88 -11.59 -7.29 -7.96
N GLY A 89 -10.49 -7.89 -8.38
CA GLY A 89 -10.33 -8.30 -9.78
C GLY A 89 -10.19 -7.14 -10.73
N GLU A 90 -9.92 -5.94 -10.21
CA GLU A 90 -9.79 -4.73 -11.02
C GLU A 90 -8.33 -4.46 -11.35
N ARG A 91 -8.12 -3.71 -12.41
CA ARG A 91 -6.77 -3.27 -12.76
C ARG A 91 -6.29 -2.23 -11.76
N PRO A 92 -5.00 -2.27 -11.38
CA PRO A 92 -4.45 -1.26 -10.48
C PRO A 92 -4.46 0.12 -11.12
N PRO A 93 -4.46 1.17 -10.28
CA PRO A 93 -4.34 2.54 -10.80
C PRO A 93 -3.10 2.68 -11.67
N GLY A 94 -3.24 3.36 -12.79
CA GLY A 94 -2.12 3.56 -13.71
C GLY A 94 -1.94 2.45 -14.73
N ASP A 95 -2.57 1.31 -14.55
CA ASP A 95 -2.49 0.19 -15.49
C ASP A 95 -3.57 0.36 -16.56
N ARG A 96 -3.25 1.07 -17.61
CA ARG A 96 -4.19 1.33 -18.70
C ARG A 96 -3.71 0.70 -19.99
N ARG A 97 -4.66 0.36 -20.81
CA ARG A 97 -4.36 -0.11 -22.15
C ARG A 97 -4.25 1.04 -23.12
#